data_aeb975a40a26ee6e34fbd3701db05270
#
_entry.id   aeb975a40a26ee6e34fbd3701db05270
#
_cell.length_a   1.000
_cell.length_b   1.000
_cell.length_c   1.000
_cell.angle_alpha   90.00
_cell.angle_beta   90.00
_cell.angle_gamma   90.00
#
_symmetry.space_group_name_H-M   'P 1'
#
loop_
_entity.id
_entity.type
_entity.pdbx_description
1 polymer ?
#
loop_
_entity_poly.entity_id
_entity_poly.type
_entity_poly.pdbx_seq_one_letter_code
_entity_poly.pdbx_strand_id
1 'polypeptide(L)'
;MAKQRGKLIVISGPSGAGKSTVVLKALEGRNDICFSVSATTRKPRPGEVDGKEYFFVDLDKFREMVENDEFLEHAEYVANSYGTPKAYVEKKLSEGMNVLLDIEVQGALQVHQKMPEAVMVFIIPPSMAELEKRMRSRGTDSERKIEARLIRAKEEYAAADFYDYIIINDDADKAAKEFSAIITAEYCKYDLRKNYLSEVD
;
A
#
# COMPACT_ATOMS: atom_id res chain seq x y z
N MET A 1 28.64 -3.61 -10.07
CA MET A 1 27.80 -3.99 -8.89
C MET A 1 26.42 -4.43 -9.35
N ALA A 2 25.90 -5.56 -8.88
CA ALA A 2 24.52 -5.94 -9.16
C ALA A 2 23.58 -4.92 -8.48
N LYS A 3 22.54 -4.48 -9.21
CA LYS A 3 21.57 -3.53 -8.67
C LYS A 3 20.83 -4.20 -7.51
N GLN A 4 20.82 -3.57 -6.34
CA GLN A 4 20.10 -4.09 -5.17
C GLN A 4 18.61 -4.23 -5.51
N ARG A 5 17.99 -5.36 -5.15
CA ARG A 5 16.55 -5.60 -5.29
C ARG A 5 15.77 -4.54 -4.49
N GLY A 6 14.72 -3.99 -5.07
CA GLY A 6 13.80 -3.09 -4.38
C GLY A 6 13.00 -3.78 -3.28
N LYS A 7 12.32 -2.99 -2.47
CA LYS A 7 11.43 -3.44 -1.38
C LYS A 7 9.97 -3.28 -1.78
N LEU A 8 9.14 -4.24 -1.39
CA LEU A 8 7.69 -4.09 -1.37
C LEU A 8 7.30 -3.39 -0.07
N ILE A 9 6.56 -2.29 -0.20
CA ILE A 9 6.07 -1.50 0.92
C ILE A 9 4.54 -1.49 0.83
N VAL A 10 3.89 -1.88 1.87
CA VAL A 10 2.42 -1.92 1.96
C VAL A 10 1.98 -0.90 2.98
N ILE A 11 1.11 0.00 2.57
CA ILE A 11 0.47 0.95 3.47
C ILE A 11 -1.01 0.64 3.59
N SER A 12 -1.50 0.72 4.80
CA SER A 12 -2.93 0.63 5.12
C SER A 12 -3.30 1.61 6.22
N GLY A 13 -4.55 1.63 6.57
CA GLY A 13 -5.09 2.45 7.64
C GLY A 13 -6.49 2.94 7.30
N PRO A 14 -7.25 3.41 8.26
CA PRO A 14 -8.65 3.72 8.10
C PRO A 14 -8.89 4.82 7.06
N SER A 15 -10.02 4.70 6.39
CA SER A 15 -10.45 5.74 5.48
C SER A 15 -10.63 7.07 6.23
N GLY A 16 -9.94 8.12 5.80
CA GLY A 16 -9.89 9.40 6.50
C GLY A 16 -8.62 9.64 7.33
N ALA A 17 -7.75 8.64 7.47
CA ALA A 17 -6.46 8.79 8.16
C ALA A 17 -5.47 9.76 7.46
N GLY A 18 -5.69 10.10 6.17
CA GLY A 18 -4.81 10.99 5.42
C GLY A 18 -3.65 10.29 4.72
N LYS A 19 -3.71 8.98 4.52
CA LYS A 19 -2.67 8.16 3.86
C LYS A 19 -2.14 8.80 2.58
N SER A 20 -3.03 9.11 1.62
CA SER A 20 -2.61 9.63 0.31
C SER A 20 -1.82 10.94 0.43
N THR A 21 -2.18 11.82 1.37
CA THR A 21 -1.44 13.07 1.62
C THR A 21 -0.03 12.80 2.15
N VAL A 22 0.07 11.91 3.14
CA VAL A 22 1.37 11.50 3.73
C VAL A 22 2.28 10.89 2.66
N VAL A 23 1.73 9.96 1.88
CA VAL A 23 2.48 9.27 0.82
C VAL A 23 2.95 10.23 -0.26
N LEU A 24 2.07 11.06 -0.81
CA LEU A 24 2.44 12.02 -1.87
C LEU A 24 3.57 12.94 -1.42
N LYS A 25 3.49 13.48 -0.17
CA LYS A 25 4.56 14.30 0.42
C LYS A 25 5.85 13.53 0.62
N ALA A 26 5.78 12.27 1.09
CA ALA A 26 6.97 11.45 1.33
C ALA A 26 7.69 11.03 0.04
N LEU A 27 6.94 10.92 -1.07
CA LEU A 27 7.47 10.54 -2.37
C LEU A 27 7.93 11.73 -3.21
N GLU A 28 7.71 12.95 -2.77
CA GLU A 28 8.14 14.15 -3.49
C GLU A 28 9.65 14.14 -3.72
N GLY A 29 10.06 14.22 -4.98
CA GLY A 29 11.48 14.19 -5.38
C GLY A 29 12.12 12.79 -5.38
N ARG A 30 11.38 11.73 -5.06
CA ARG A 30 11.88 10.34 -5.07
C ARG A 30 11.63 9.68 -6.42
N ASN A 31 12.69 9.05 -6.97
CA ASN A 31 12.64 8.32 -8.24
C ASN A 31 12.90 6.80 -8.05
N ASP A 32 13.03 6.36 -6.81
CA ASP A 32 13.39 4.99 -6.43
C ASP A 32 12.18 4.16 -5.99
N ILE A 33 10.98 4.73 -6.08
CA ILE A 33 9.73 4.10 -5.67
C ILE A 33 8.60 4.40 -6.67
N CYS A 34 7.77 3.40 -6.93
CA CYS A 34 6.57 3.54 -7.77
C CYS A 34 5.35 2.90 -7.09
N PHE A 35 4.17 3.39 -7.42
CA PHE A 35 2.94 2.69 -7.06
C PHE A 35 2.81 1.41 -7.89
N SER A 36 2.24 0.37 -7.28
CA SER A 36 1.82 -0.81 -8.03
C SER A 36 0.67 -0.46 -8.96
N VAL A 37 0.66 -1.11 -10.13
CA VAL A 37 -0.47 -1.10 -11.05
C VAL A 37 -1.31 -2.36 -10.80
N SER A 38 -2.53 -2.18 -10.29
CA SER A 38 -3.45 -3.29 -10.02
C SER A 38 -4.18 -3.72 -11.29
N ALA A 39 -4.59 -4.99 -11.34
CA ALA A 39 -5.57 -5.47 -12.31
C ALA A 39 -6.98 -5.19 -11.81
N THR A 40 -7.92 -4.95 -12.73
CA THR A 40 -9.34 -4.74 -12.40
C THR A 40 -10.26 -5.21 -13.49
N THR A 41 -11.46 -5.68 -13.10
CA THR A 41 -12.55 -6.01 -14.02
C THR A 41 -13.42 -4.81 -14.38
N ARG A 42 -13.18 -3.65 -13.75
CA ARG A 42 -13.83 -2.39 -14.07
C ARG A 42 -13.42 -1.91 -15.47
N LYS A 43 -14.38 -1.44 -16.26
CA LYS A 43 -14.07 -0.82 -17.56
C LYS A 43 -13.24 0.47 -17.37
N PRO A 44 -12.31 0.78 -18.29
CA PRO A 44 -11.57 2.03 -18.28
C PRO A 44 -12.49 3.25 -18.28
N ARG A 45 -12.12 4.28 -17.54
CA ARG A 45 -12.75 5.61 -17.65
C ARG A 45 -12.06 6.42 -18.75
N PRO A 46 -12.72 7.50 -19.26
CA PRO A 46 -12.06 8.40 -20.21
C PRO A 46 -10.71 8.90 -19.68
N GLY A 47 -9.65 8.70 -20.45
CA GLY A 47 -8.28 9.11 -20.10
C GLY A 47 -7.45 8.06 -19.36
N GLU A 48 -8.02 6.97 -18.89
CA GLU A 48 -7.25 5.86 -18.31
C GLU A 48 -6.63 4.98 -19.43
N VAL A 49 -5.40 4.56 -19.21
CA VAL A 49 -4.59 3.77 -20.15
C VAL A 49 -4.27 2.42 -19.52
N ASP A 50 -4.47 1.34 -20.27
CA ASP A 50 -4.11 0.00 -19.83
C ASP A 50 -2.60 -0.11 -19.51
N GLY A 51 -2.29 -0.77 -18.39
CA GLY A 51 -0.92 -0.91 -17.89
C GLY A 51 -0.34 0.32 -17.21
N LYS A 52 -1.10 1.42 -17.11
CA LYS A 52 -0.69 2.66 -16.43
C LYS A 52 -1.53 2.92 -15.17
N GLU A 53 -2.82 3.17 -15.30
CA GLU A 53 -3.73 3.32 -14.17
C GLU A 53 -4.11 1.96 -13.60
N TYR A 54 -4.47 1.02 -14.47
CA TYR A 54 -4.79 -0.38 -14.16
C TYR A 54 -4.41 -1.29 -15.34
N PHE A 55 -4.28 -2.59 -15.06
CA PHE A 55 -4.43 -3.64 -16.05
C PHE A 55 -5.92 -3.98 -16.15
N PHE A 56 -6.58 -3.58 -17.25
CA PHE A 56 -8.00 -3.83 -17.44
C PHE A 56 -8.20 -5.21 -18.03
N VAL A 57 -8.80 -6.11 -17.27
CA VAL A 57 -9.08 -7.49 -17.68
C VAL A 57 -10.57 -7.80 -17.58
N ASP A 58 -11.05 -8.77 -18.35
CA ASP A 58 -12.40 -9.27 -18.14
C ASP A 58 -12.50 -10.17 -16.89
N LEU A 59 -13.74 -10.51 -16.51
CA LEU A 59 -14.00 -11.30 -15.31
C LEU A 59 -13.43 -12.71 -15.43
N ASP A 60 -13.47 -13.32 -16.60
CA ASP A 60 -12.99 -14.69 -16.80
C ASP A 60 -11.47 -14.74 -16.70
N LYS A 61 -10.76 -13.76 -17.28
CA LYS A 61 -9.33 -13.63 -17.13
C LYS A 61 -8.93 -13.35 -15.67
N PHE A 62 -9.70 -12.50 -14.98
CA PHE A 62 -9.42 -12.23 -13.56
C PHE A 62 -9.55 -13.49 -12.70
N ARG A 63 -10.59 -14.31 -12.95
CA ARG A 63 -10.79 -15.59 -12.26
C ARG A 63 -9.66 -16.57 -12.56
N GLU A 64 -9.27 -16.72 -13.82
CA GLU A 64 -8.12 -17.53 -14.20
C GLU A 64 -6.84 -17.09 -13.43
N MET A 65 -6.58 -15.78 -13.32
CA MET A 65 -5.45 -15.27 -12.55
C MET A 65 -5.54 -15.60 -11.05
N VAL A 66 -6.75 -15.58 -10.46
CA VAL A 66 -6.97 -16.00 -9.07
C VAL A 66 -6.69 -17.51 -8.92
N GLU A 67 -7.22 -18.36 -9.79
CA GLU A 67 -7.02 -19.83 -9.76
C GLU A 67 -5.55 -20.20 -9.92
N ASN A 68 -4.79 -19.45 -10.73
CA ASN A 68 -3.36 -19.64 -10.94
C ASN A 68 -2.48 -18.97 -9.85
N ASP A 69 -3.08 -18.41 -8.78
CA ASP A 69 -2.38 -17.68 -7.73
C ASP A 69 -1.45 -16.56 -8.26
N GLU A 70 -1.89 -15.83 -9.29
CA GLU A 70 -1.11 -14.77 -9.93
C GLU A 70 -1.15 -13.43 -9.17
N PHE A 71 -2.00 -13.31 -8.13
CA PHE A 71 -2.12 -12.10 -7.31
C PHE A 71 -1.41 -12.21 -5.95
N LEU A 72 -0.78 -11.14 -5.52
CA LEU A 72 -0.33 -10.95 -4.12
C LEU A 72 -1.54 -10.81 -3.19
N GLU A 73 -2.49 -10.00 -3.60
CA GLU A 73 -3.78 -9.83 -2.94
C GLU A 73 -4.86 -9.58 -3.99
N HIS A 74 -6.09 -9.90 -3.68
CA HIS A 74 -7.26 -9.52 -4.47
C HIS A 74 -8.48 -9.32 -3.58
N ALA A 75 -9.38 -8.45 -4.03
CA ALA A 75 -10.64 -8.16 -3.34
C ALA A 75 -11.73 -7.75 -4.33
N GLU A 76 -12.98 -7.95 -3.93
CA GLU A 76 -14.14 -7.39 -4.63
C GLU A 76 -14.56 -6.07 -4.00
N TYR A 77 -14.80 -5.07 -4.82
CA TYR A 77 -15.31 -3.76 -4.41
C TYR A 77 -16.32 -3.23 -5.41
N VAL A 78 -17.55 -2.94 -4.93
CA VAL A 78 -18.65 -2.37 -5.73
C VAL A 78 -18.83 -3.10 -7.07
N ALA A 79 -19.05 -4.42 -7.01
CA ALA A 79 -19.28 -5.31 -8.17
C ALA A 79 -18.11 -5.39 -9.18
N ASN A 80 -16.92 -4.95 -8.82
CA ASN A 80 -15.70 -5.16 -9.60
C ASN A 80 -14.64 -5.83 -8.74
N SER A 81 -13.75 -6.55 -9.41
CA SER A 81 -12.60 -7.19 -8.76
C SER A 81 -11.34 -6.34 -8.99
N TYR A 82 -10.48 -6.34 -7.99
CA TYR A 82 -9.18 -5.66 -8.00
C TYR A 82 -8.14 -6.62 -7.43
N GLY A 83 -6.92 -6.57 -7.95
CA GLY A 83 -5.84 -7.40 -7.43
C GLY A 83 -4.48 -6.90 -7.87
N THR A 84 -3.47 -7.18 -7.07
CA THR A 84 -2.07 -6.80 -7.33
C THR A 84 -1.32 -7.95 -8.01
N PRO A 85 -0.97 -7.85 -9.31
CA PRO A 85 -0.29 -8.92 -10.03
C PRO A 85 1.13 -9.16 -9.50
N LYS A 86 1.43 -10.40 -9.07
CA LYS A 86 2.76 -10.81 -8.57
C LYS A 86 3.88 -10.50 -9.57
N ALA A 87 3.67 -10.89 -10.84
CA ALA A 87 4.67 -10.73 -11.89
C ALA A 87 5.08 -9.28 -12.11
N TYR A 88 4.14 -8.33 -12.03
CA TYR A 88 4.44 -6.90 -12.14
C TYR A 88 5.30 -6.42 -10.97
N VAL A 89 4.91 -6.76 -9.74
CA VAL A 89 5.65 -6.38 -8.53
C VAL A 89 7.07 -6.97 -8.58
N GLU A 90 7.20 -8.26 -8.83
CA GLU A 90 8.49 -8.96 -8.91
C GLU A 90 9.43 -8.33 -9.95
N LYS A 91 8.89 -8.01 -11.14
CA LYS A 91 9.65 -7.31 -12.18
C LYS A 91 10.20 -5.98 -11.67
N LYS A 92 9.37 -5.16 -11.03
CA LYS A 92 9.79 -3.85 -10.49
C LYS A 92 10.84 -3.98 -9.39
N LEU A 93 10.63 -4.92 -8.46
CA LEU A 93 11.60 -5.20 -7.40
C LEU A 93 12.95 -5.66 -7.98
N SER A 94 12.95 -6.53 -9.01
CA SER A 94 14.18 -7.00 -9.68
C SER A 94 14.89 -5.88 -10.44
N GLU A 95 14.17 -4.89 -10.94
CA GLU A 95 14.71 -3.66 -11.55
C GLU A 95 15.32 -2.72 -10.49
N GLY A 96 15.25 -3.06 -9.19
CA GLY A 96 15.73 -2.27 -8.06
C GLY A 96 14.82 -1.07 -7.72
N MET A 97 13.56 -1.11 -8.16
CA MET A 97 12.52 -0.14 -7.78
C MET A 97 11.80 -0.64 -6.54
N ASN A 98 11.53 0.25 -5.60
CA ASN A 98 10.55 -0.05 -4.56
C ASN A 98 9.15 0.00 -5.15
N VAL A 99 8.30 -0.86 -4.66
CA VAL A 99 6.89 -0.89 -5.03
C VAL A 99 6.04 -0.56 -3.81
N LEU A 100 5.13 0.38 -3.96
CA LEU A 100 4.19 0.79 -2.93
C LEU A 100 2.78 0.29 -3.26
N LEU A 101 2.17 -0.39 -2.30
CA LEU A 101 0.75 -0.75 -2.31
C LEU A 101 0.01 0.12 -1.29
N ASP A 102 -1.04 0.82 -1.71
CA ASP A 102 -2.04 1.46 -0.83
C ASP A 102 -3.31 0.61 -0.88
N ILE A 103 -3.45 -0.30 0.08
CA ILE A 103 -4.50 -1.32 0.10
C ILE A 103 -5.17 -1.42 1.47
N GLU A 104 -6.35 -2.05 1.50
CA GLU A 104 -7.07 -2.30 2.75
C GLU A 104 -6.39 -3.40 3.60
N VAL A 105 -6.67 -3.42 4.90
CA VAL A 105 -6.05 -4.35 5.87
C VAL A 105 -6.19 -5.82 5.44
N GLN A 106 -7.34 -6.21 4.87
CA GLN A 106 -7.54 -7.59 4.38
C GLN A 106 -6.60 -7.95 3.22
N GLY A 107 -6.37 -7.02 2.28
CA GLY A 107 -5.38 -7.21 1.21
C GLY A 107 -3.96 -7.22 1.76
N ALA A 108 -3.66 -6.35 2.71
CA ALA A 108 -2.36 -6.28 3.35
C ALA A 108 -2.01 -7.60 4.08
N LEU A 109 -2.98 -8.23 4.74
CA LEU A 109 -2.80 -9.55 5.36
C LEU A 109 -2.45 -10.64 4.33
N GLN A 110 -3.11 -10.63 3.15
CA GLN A 110 -2.77 -11.56 2.07
C GLN A 110 -1.32 -11.34 1.59
N VAL A 111 -0.90 -10.07 1.43
CA VAL A 111 0.47 -9.76 1.04
C VAL A 111 1.45 -10.21 2.12
N HIS A 112 1.19 -9.93 3.39
CA HIS A 112 2.05 -10.35 4.51
C HIS A 112 2.25 -11.87 4.54
N GLN A 113 1.20 -12.65 4.26
CA GLN A 113 1.27 -14.11 4.20
C GLN A 113 2.09 -14.63 3.00
N LYS A 114 2.00 -13.96 1.84
CA LYS A 114 2.67 -14.38 0.60
C LYS A 114 4.09 -13.82 0.46
N MET A 115 4.35 -12.65 1.03
CA MET A 115 5.64 -11.95 1.00
C MET A 115 5.96 -11.40 2.40
N PRO A 116 6.36 -12.25 3.36
CA PRO A 116 6.61 -11.83 4.75
C PRO A 116 7.78 -10.83 4.89
N GLU A 117 8.61 -10.67 3.85
CA GLU A 117 9.67 -9.64 3.78
C GLU A 117 9.15 -8.26 3.36
N ALA A 118 7.87 -8.11 3.00
CA ALA A 118 7.26 -6.83 2.69
C ALA A 118 7.22 -5.94 3.94
N VAL A 119 7.47 -4.64 3.74
CA VAL A 119 7.45 -3.65 4.82
C VAL A 119 6.03 -3.19 5.02
N MET A 120 5.45 -3.52 6.17
CA MET A 120 4.05 -3.26 6.49
C MET A 120 3.92 -1.98 7.34
N VAL A 121 3.23 -0.96 6.81
CA VAL A 121 3.09 0.35 7.48
C VAL A 121 1.62 0.69 7.68
N PHE A 122 1.22 0.94 8.91
CA PHE A 122 -0.15 1.34 9.26
C PHE A 122 -0.21 2.82 9.60
N ILE A 123 -1.00 3.60 8.85
CA ILE A 123 -1.11 5.06 9.03
C ILE A 123 -2.46 5.37 9.68
N ILE A 124 -2.41 5.99 10.86
CA ILE A 124 -3.59 6.30 11.67
C ILE A 124 -3.68 7.78 12.03
N PRO A 125 -4.86 8.32 12.30
CA PRO A 125 -5.00 9.62 12.97
C PRO A 125 -4.61 9.51 14.45
N PRO A 126 -4.36 10.62 15.17
CA PRO A 126 -3.97 10.60 16.58
C PRO A 126 -5.05 10.04 17.52
N SER A 127 -6.31 10.01 17.09
CA SER A 127 -7.42 9.41 17.85
C SER A 127 -8.60 9.07 16.95
N MET A 128 -9.52 8.21 17.45
CA MET A 128 -10.81 7.96 16.80
C MET A 128 -11.68 9.22 16.72
N ALA A 129 -11.61 10.08 17.72
CA ALA A 129 -12.33 11.37 17.71
C ALA A 129 -11.82 12.30 16.58
N GLU A 130 -10.51 12.33 16.34
CA GLU A 130 -9.95 13.08 15.23
C GLU A 130 -10.33 12.45 13.87
N LEU A 131 -10.36 11.13 13.77
CA LEU A 131 -10.85 10.43 12.57
C LEU A 131 -12.29 10.81 12.25
N GLU A 132 -13.18 10.76 13.24
CA GLU A 132 -14.58 11.17 13.11
C GLU A 132 -14.70 12.63 12.67
N LYS A 133 -13.97 13.53 13.32
CA LYS A 133 -13.94 14.96 12.97
C LYS A 133 -13.52 15.16 11.51
N ARG A 134 -12.47 14.46 11.03
CA ARG A 134 -12.02 14.51 9.63
C ARG A 134 -13.06 13.99 8.65
N MET A 135 -13.78 12.93 9.00
CA MET A 135 -14.88 12.41 8.17
C MET A 135 -16.02 13.41 8.07
N ARG A 136 -16.43 14.02 9.19
CA ARG A 136 -17.51 15.01 9.26
C ARG A 136 -17.16 16.31 8.51
N SER A 137 -15.92 16.79 8.64
CA SER A 137 -15.47 18.04 8.02
C SER A 137 -15.50 18.02 6.50
N ARG A 138 -15.44 16.84 5.86
CA ARG A 138 -15.56 16.70 4.40
C ARG A 138 -16.95 16.98 3.87
N GLY A 139 -18.00 16.86 4.69
CA GLY A 139 -19.38 17.18 4.34
C GLY A 139 -20.01 16.35 3.21
N THR A 140 -19.34 15.28 2.77
CA THR A 140 -19.75 14.46 1.62
C THR A 140 -20.52 13.19 2.00
N ASP A 141 -20.45 12.78 3.26
CA ASP A 141 -21.03 11.53 3.74
C ASP A 141 -22.20 11.79 4.70
N SER A 142 -23.25 10.94 4.62
CA SER A 142 -24.34 10.93 5.60
C SER A 142 -23.87 10.36 6.95
N GLU A 143 -24.55 10.71 8.04
CA GLU A 143 -24.28 10.19 9.39
C GLU A 143 -24.15 8.66 9.40
N ARG A 144 -25.09 7.96 8.78
CA ARG A 144 -25.07 6.49 8.68
C ARG A 144 -23.79 5.95 8.01
N LYS A 145 -23.26 6.67 6.99
CA LYS A 145 -22.00 6.28 6.35
C LYS A 145 -20.82 6.54 7.27
N ILE A 146 -20.81 7.65 8.00
CA ILE A 146 -19.74 7.98 8.95
C ILE A 146 -19.68 6.92 10.04
N GLU A 147 -20.82 6.57 10.63
CA GLU A 147 -20.90 5.50 11.65
C GLU A 147 -20.37 4.16 11.13
N ALA A 148 -20.79 3.73 9.93
CA ALA A 148 -20.30 2.50 9.32
C ALA A 148 -18.77 2.53 9.10
N ARG A 149 -18.21 3.67 8.69
CA ARG A 149 -16.76 3.84 8.50
C ARG A 149 -16.00 3.82 9.84
N LEU A 150 -16.57 4.37 10.90
CA LEU A 150 -15.96 4.33 12.23
C LEU A 150 -15.97 2.92 12.82
N ILE A 151 -17.04 2.14 12.59
CA ILE A 151 -17.08 0.71 12.97
C ILE A 151 -15.96 -0.04 12.23
N ARG A 152 -15.88 0.13 10.90
CA ARG A 152 -14.82 -0.50 10.09
C ARG A 152 -13.41 -0.10 10.54
N ALA A 153 -13.19 1.17 10.88
CA ALA A 153 -11.90 1.63 11.40
C ALA A 153 -11.49 0.90 12.70
N LYS A 154 -12.45 0.62 13.59
CA LYS A 154 -12.18 -0.18 14.81
C LYS A 154 -11.80 -1.62 14.48
N GLU A 155 -12.44 -2.22 13.48
CA GLU A 155 -12.10 -3.58 12.99
C GLU A 155 -10.71 -3.59 12.37
N GLU A 156 -10.36 -2.57 11.58
CA GLU A 156 -9.03 -2.40 10.98
C GLU A 156 -7.94 -2.22 12.04
N TYR A 157 -8.19 -1.46 13.12
CA TYR A 157 -7.27 -1.35 14.25
C TYR A 157 -7.07 -2.67 14.99
N ALA A 158 -8.13 -3.44 15.20
CA ALA A 158 -8.05 -4.74 15.87
C ALA A 158 -7.29 -5.79 15.05
N ALA A 159 -7.22 -5.61 13.74
CA ALA A 159 -6.53 -6.52 12.82
C ALA A 159 -5.11 -6.03 12.43
N ALA A 160 -4.56 -5.00 13.10
CA ALA A 160 -3.31 -4.35 12.70
C ALA A 160 -2.06 -4.90 13.42
N ASP A 161 -2.11 -6.06 14.05
CA ASP A 161 -1.02 -6.64 14.83
C ASP A 161 0.16 -7.18 14.02
N PHE A 162 -0.01 -7.36 12.69
CA PHE A 162 1.02 -7.84 11.77
C PHE A 162 1.82 -6.73 11.08
N TYR A 163 1.53 -5.44 11.35
CA TYR A 163 2.28 -4.33 10.76
C TYR A 163 3.60 -4.10 11.50
N ASP A 164 4.67 -3.80 10.72
CA ASP A 164 6.00 -3.50 11.25
C ASP A 164 6.07 -2.10 11.87
N TYR A 165 5.29 -1.14 11.32
CA TYR A 165 5.35 0.26 11.70
C TYR A 165 3.96 0.87 11.81
N ILE A 166 3.79 1.76 12.78
CA ILE A 166 2.61 2.63 12.92
C ILE A 166 3.05 4.08 12.78
N ILE A 167 2.43 4.82 11.87
CA ILE A 167 2.63 6.27 11.72
C ILE A 167 1.38 6.99 12.22
N ILE A 168 1.55 7.91 13.16
CA ILE A 168 0.48 8.75 13.67
C ILE A 168 0.44 10.04 12.86
N ASN A 169 -0.57 10.19 12.00
CA ASN A 169 -0.78 11.38 11.18
C ASN A 169 -1.52 12.47 11.98
N ASP A 170 -0.83 13.09 12.92
CA ASP A 170 -1.23 14.32 13.59
C ASP A 170 -0.89 15.55 12.73
N ASP A 171 0.29 15.52 12.10
CA ASP A 171 0.79 16.47 11.13
C ASP A 171 1.30 15.72 9.89
N ALA A 172 0.82 16.11 8.70
CA ALA A 172 1.12 15.39 7.48
C ALA A 172 2.59 15.51 7.03
N ASP A 173 3.29 16.61 7.34
CA ASP A 173 4.70 16.81 7.00
C ASP A 173 5.59 15.96 7.92
N LYS A 174 5.23 15.87 9.20
CA LYS A 174 5.91 14.99 10.17
C LYS A 174 5.70 13.52 9.79
N ALA A 175 4.46 13.10 9.55
CA ALA A 175 4.13 11.74 9.13
C ALA A 175 4.83 11.34 7.81
N ALA A 176 4.95 12.26 6.86
CA ALA A 176 5.68 12.04 5.62
C ALA A 176 7.19 11.85 5.86
N LYS A 177 7.79 12.61 6.76
CA LYS A 177 9.19 12.42 7.17
C LYS A 177 9.42 11.08 7.85
N GLU A 178 8.51 10.65 8.74
CA GLU A 178 8.56 9.33 9.39
C GLU A 178 8.47 8.21 8.35
N PHE A 179 7.53 8.31 7.39
CA PHE A 179 7.41 7.32 6.31
C PHE A 179 8.67 7.26 5.44
N SER A 180 9.24 8.42 5.07
CA SER A 180 10.48 8.47 4.31
C SER A 180 11.67 7.90 5.09
N ALA A 181 11.71 8.10 6.42
CA ALA A 181 12.73 7.53 7.29
C ALA A 181 12.63 6.00 7.38
N ILE A 182 11.42 5.44 7.47
CA ILE A 182 11.17 3.99 7.43
C ILE A 182 11.74 3.41 6.13
N ILE A 183 11.39 3.99 4.98
CA ILE A 183 11.91 3.53 3.68
C ILE A 183 13.44 3.53 3.68
N THR A 184 14.06 4.58 4.19
CA THR A 184 15.52 4.71 4.26
C THR A 184 16.14 3.68 5.20
N ALA A 185 15.56 3.46 6.37
CA ALA A 185 16.02 2.49 7.36
C ALA A 185 15.96 1.05 6.83
N GLU A 186 14.88 0.72 6.10
CA GLU A 186 14.72 -0.59 5.48
C GLU A 186 15.84 -0.93 4.49
N TYR A 187 16.40 0.05 3.79
CA TYR A 187 17.58 -0.13 2.95
C TYR A 187 18.89 -0.29 3.71
N CYS A 188 18.93 0.15 4.97
CA CYS A 188 20.12 0.07 5.82
C CYS A 188 20.23 -1.25 6.60
N LYS A 189 19.25 -2.15 6.47
CA LYS A 189 19.28 -3.44 7.16
C LYS A 189 20.55 -4.23 6.79
N TYR A 190 21.15 -4.85 7.80
CA TYR A 190 22.42 -5.60 7.69
C TYR A 190 22.42 -6.59 6.53
N ASP A 191 21.35 -7.39 6.39
CA ASP A 191 21.25 -8.42 5.35
C ASP A 191 21.30 -7.88 3.93
N LEU A 192 20.89 -6.63 3.72
CA LEU A 192 20.96 -5.95 2.43
C LEU A 192 22.33 -5.34 2.14
N ARG A 193 23.13 -5.09 3.17
CA ARG A 193 24.43 -4.40 3.04
C ARG A 193 25.65 -5.24 3.46
N LYS A 194 25.45 -6.45 3.96
CA LYS A 194 26.56 -7.32 4.41
C LYS A 194 27.60 -7.59 3.34
N ASN A 195 27.21 -7.61 2.06
CA ASN A 195 28.14 -7.85 0.95
C ASN A 195 29.18 -6.73 0.79
N TYR A 196 28.89 -5.50 1.24
CA TYR A 196 29.87 -4.41 1.25
C TYR A 196 31.02 -4.66 2.23
N LEU A 197 30.85 -5.53 3.23
CA LEU A 197 31.88 -5.87 4.19
C LEU A 197 32.96 -6.78 3.58
N SER A 198 32.64 -7.52 2.52
CA SER A 198 33.61 -8.37 1.80
C SER A 198 34.34 -7.63 0.69
N GLU A 199 34.02 -6.37 0.39
CA GLU A 199 34.72 -5.54 -0.63
C GLU A 199 35.79 -4.63 0.00
N VAL A 200 36.11 -4.82 1.31
CA VAL A 200 37.07 -3.98 2.07
C VAL A 200 38.50 -4.54 2.09
N ASP A 201 38.78 -5.57 1.25
CA ASP A 201 40.13 -6.15 1.07
C ASP A 201 40.88 -5.53 -0.09
#